data_d5874dedcd9b8340aa15fcbe6da7ff81
#
_entry.id   d5874dedcd9b8340aa15fcbe6da7ff81
#
_cell.length_a   1.000
_cell.length_b   1.000
_cell.length_c   1.000
_cell.angle_alpha   90.00
_cell.angle_beta   90.00
_cell.angle_gamma   90.00
#
_symmetry.space_group_name_H-M   'P 1'
#
loop_
_entity.id
_entity.type
_entity.pdbx_description
1 polymer ?
#
loop_
_entity_poly.entity_id
_entity_poly.type
_entity_poly.pdbx_seq_one_letter_code
_entity_poly.pdbx_strand_id
1 'polypeptide(L)'
;MSKNTHLEHLEDSILFDGAEGASDAFKFLDELARVFSGQGNNNFKITTKWDGAPAIFCGTYPGTKRFFVGTKSVFNKDAKINFRDLDIEGNHGHAPGLVSKLKDSLKYFPSLGIRGVAQGDLLFTDDKKYETINGERCITFTPNTITYSIPESSSLYAKADRAKIGVVFHTTYTGSSVDSLNATFGYDINQLKTSDDVLVLSAETGQLGKNVLLTKQETQKLQNMKRSSARLLRSSGTFLDEVASQIEANDQLTVGPRLKIYFNTYVRQGRRVSSASKFVQDFQTYFAAECQKAVDKVKTPKAKATKLKKMYDGLDFIEANKSKMITTVGLYTTLQQCKLLFIRKLERGETIGTYLRSDNGYKITSPEGYVAISNNTTAVKLVDRLQFSVANFNVSKDWVDGK
;
A
#
# COMPACT_ATOMS: atom_id res chain seq x y z
N MET A 1 -14.59 5.37 -12.94
CA MET A 1 -13.67 5.14 -11.80
C MET A 1 -13.17 3.70 -11.86
N SER A 2 -11.89 3.44 -11.60
CA SER A 2 -11.33 2.08 -11.56
C SER A 2 -12.01 1.26 -10.46
N LYS A 3 -12.49 0.04 -10.80
CA LYS A 3 -13.13 -0.90 -9.86
C LYS A 3 -12.22 -1.32 -8.68
N ASN A 4 -10.95 -0.99 -8.76
CA ASN A 4 -9.94 -1.31 -7.78
C ASN A 4 -8.98 -0.15 -7.65
N THR A 5 -9.21 0.70 -6.65
CA THR A 5 -8.36 1.85 -6.34
C THR A 5 -7.04 1.35 -5.76
N HIS A 6 -6.00 1.34 -6.58
CA HIS A 6 -4.65 1.10 -6.08
C HIS A 6 -4.23 2.31 -5.26
N LEU A 7 -3.92 2.08 -3.98
CA LEU A 7 -3.39 3.15 -3.12
C LEU A 7 -1.96 3.48 -3.56
N GLU A 8 -1.72 4.75 -3.88
CA GLU A 8 -0.38 5.23 -4.22
C GLU A 8 0.32 5.86 -3.01
N HIS A 9 1.63 5.96 -3.06
CA HIS A 9 2.40 6.70 -2.07
C HIS A 9 2.27 8.21 -2.34
N LEU A 10 2.29 9.02 -1.27
CA LEU A 10 2.15 10.47 -1.37
C LEU A 10 3.09 11.10 -2.41
N GLU A 11 4.33 10.66 -2.45
CA GLU A 11 5.34 11.16 -3.38
C GLU A 11 5.16 10.67 -4.82
N ASP A 12 4.45 9.56 -5.04
CA ASP A 12 4.25 9.00 -6.39
C ASP A 12 3.18 9.78 -7.18
N SER A 13 2.27 10.50 -6.50
CA SER A 13 1.22 11.30 -7.17
C SER A 13 1.80 12.32 -8.17
N ILE A 14 2.98 12.88 -7.89
CA ILE A 14 3.62 13.83 -8.82
C ILE A 14 4.05 13.19 -10.15
N LEU A 15 4.27 11.87 -10.17
CA LEU A 15 4.63 11.14 -11.39
C LEU A 15 3.39 10.69 -12.17
N PHE A 16 2.27 10.40 -11.48
CA PHE A 16 1.04 9.92 -12.11
C PHE A 16 0.14 11.04 -12.59
N ASP A 17 0.03 12.11 -11.79
CA ASP A 17 -0.93 13.20 -11.99
C ASP A 17 -0.24 14.57 -12.19
N GLY A 18 1.08 14.58 -12.42
CA GLY A 18 1.83 15.78 -12.78
C GLY A 18 1.79 16.87 -11.71
N ALA A 19 1.59 18.11 -12.16
CA ALA A 19 1.50 19.28 -11.30
C ALA A 19 0.23 19.27 -10.44
N GLU A 20 -0.87 18.69 -10.92
CA GLU A 20 -2.11 18.51 -10.14
C GLU A 20 -1.88 17.53 -9.00
N GLY A 21 -1.23 16.39 -9.26
CA GLY A 21 -0.86 15.43 -8.23
C GLY A 21 0.04 16.01 -7.14
N ALA A 22 0.94 16.92 -7.49
CA ALA A 22 1.74 17.66 -6.52
C ALA A 22 0.88 18.61 -5.66
N SER A 23 -0.09 19.31 -6.28
CA SER A 23 -1.04 20.18 -5.58
C SER A 23 -1.88 19.39 -4.59
N ASP A 24 -2.37 18.22 -4.99
CA ASP A 24 -3.17 17.35 -4.13
C ASP A 24 -2.35 16.76 -2.99
N ALA A 25 -1.08 16.38 -3.24
CA ALA A 25 -0.16 15.98 -2.18
C ALA A 25 0.05 17.11 -1.14
N PHE A 26 0.10 18.38 -1.56
CA PHE A 26 0.22 19.51 -0.63
C PHE A 26 -1.06 19.71 0.18
N LYS A 27 -2.24 19.64 -0.42
CA LYS A 27 -3.53 19.70 0.30
C LYS A 27 -3.61 18.59 1.34
N PHE A 28 -3.21 17.39 0.96
CA PHE A 28 -3.20 16.23 1.84
C PHE A 28 -2.23 16.41 3.03
N LEU A 29 -1.04 16.97 2.80
CA LEU A 29 -0.10 17.32 3.86
C LEU A 29 -0.65 18.41 4.80
N ASP A 30 -1.47 19.34 4.30
CA ASP A 30 -2.14 20.33 5.13
C ASP A 30 -3.20 19.71 6.04
N GLU A 31 -3.98 18.78 5.52
CA GLU A 31 -4.95 18.03 6.33
C GLU A 31 -4.26 17.19 7.41
N LEU A 32 -3.20 16.47 7.06
CA LEU A 32 -2.37 15.76 8.03
C LEU A 32 -1.85 16.72 9.12
N ALA A 33 -1.30 17.87 8.72
CA ALA A 33 -0.77 18.85 9.67
C ALA A 33 -1.85 19.35 10.66
N ARG A 34 -3.09 19.56 10.20
CA ARG A 34 -4.23 19.94 11.07
C ARG A 34 -4.56 18.83 12.05
N VAL A 35 -4.67 17.59 11.59
CA VAL A 35 -4.94 16.43 12.45
C VAL A 35 -3.88 16.28 13.53
N PHE A 36 -2.60 16.39 13.14
CA PHE A 36 -1.47 16.28 14.06
C PHE A 36 -1.21 17.54 14.89
N SER A 37 -1.96 18.61 14.69
CA SER A 37 -2.00 19.77 15.60
C SER A 37 -3.20 19.74 16.56
N GLY A 38 -3.98 18.66 16.56
CA GLY A 38 -5.18 18.51 17.38
C GLY A 38 -6.41 19.26 16.82
N GLN A 39 -6.36 19.72 15.57
CA GLN A 39 -7.44 20.45 14.89
C GLN A 39 -8.10 19.60 13.77
N GLY A 40 -8.04 18.27 13.90
CA GLY A 40 -8.63 17.36 12.92
C GLY A 40 -10.16 17.48 12.85
N ASN A 41 -10.71 17.20 11.67
CA ASN A 41 -12.14 17.06 11.46
C ASN A 41 -12.51 15.56 11.32
N ASN A 42 -13.80 15.25 11.46
CA ASN A 42 -14.31 13.87 11.36
C ASN A 42 -14.21 13.26 9.95
N ASN A 43 -13.85 14.05 8.96
CA ASN A 43 -13.75 13.62 7.56
C ASN A 43 -12.36 13.10 7.20
N PHE A 44 -11.39 13.17 8.14
CA PHE A 44 -10.04 12.70 7.94
C PHE A 44 -9.73 11.58 8.92
N LYS A 45 -9.37 10.42 8.40
CA LYS A 45 -9.07 9.22 9.19
C LYS A 45 -7.67 8.73 8.89
N ILE A 46 -7.04 8.16 9.91
CA ILE A 46 -5.79 7.42 9.73
C ILE A 46 -6.04 5.97 10.14
N THR A 47 -5.61 5.06 9.30
CA THR A 47 -5.72 3.63 9.55
C THR A 47 -4.34 3.00 9.56
N THR A 48 -4.11 2.03 10.44
CA THR A 48 -2.91 1.20 10.41
C THR A 48 -2.97 0.31 9.17
N LYS A 49 -1.92 0.33 8.36
CA LYS A 49 -1.80 -0.60 7.25
C LYS A 49 -1.21 -1.90 7.77
N TRP A 50 -2.08 -2.88 7.89
CA TRP A 50 -1.69 -4.23 8.28
C TRP A 50 -1.00 -4.95 7.12
N ASP A 51 0.03 -5.73 7.43
CA ASP A 51 0.69 -6.61 6.47
C ASP A 51 -0.06 -7.95 6.38
N GLY A 52 -1.38 -7.89 6.19
CA GLY A 52 -2.24 -9.05 6.10
C GLY A 52 -2.23 -9.68 4.71
N ALA A 53 -2.42 -10.99 4.64
CA ALA A 53 -2.53 -11.71 3.38
C ALA A 53 -3.24 -13.07 3.54
N PRO A 54 -4.07 -13.47 2.57
CA PRO A 54 -4.47 -12.71 1.37
C PRO A 54 -5.47 -11.60 1.67
N ALA A 55 -5.61 -10.64 0.74
CA ALA A 55 -6.74 -9.73 0.73
C ALA A 55 -8.00 -10.51 0.38
N ILE A 56 -9.05 -10.38 1.21
CA ILE A 56 -10.32 -11.08 1.09
C ILE A 56 -11.43 -10.10 0.77
N PHE A 57 -12.26 -10.47 -0.20
CA PHE A 57 -13.54 -9.83 -0.52
C PHE A 57 -14.65 -10.76 -0.06
N CYS A 58 -15.54 -10.29 0.78
CA CYS A 58 -16.61 -11.14 1.33
C CYS A 58 -17.85 -10.32 1.70
N GLY A 59 -18.96 -11.02 1.88
CA GLY A 59 -20.22 -10.44 2.30
C GLY A 59 -21.41 -10.95 1.49
N THR A 60 -22.46 -10.13 1.39
CA THR A 60 -23.65 -10.48 0.63
C THR A 60 -23.42 -10.16 -0.85
N TYR A 61 -23.54 -11.18 -1.70
CA TYR A 61 -23.40 -11.00 -3.14
C TYR A 61 -24.48 -10.06 -3.67
N PRO A 62 -24.14 -9.03 -4.46
CA PRO A 62 -25.09 -8.05 -4.97
C PRO A 62 -26.27 -8.67 -5.67
N GLY A 63 -27.50 -8.19 -5.38
CA GLY A 63 -28.74 -8.71 -5.98
C GLY A 63 -29.23 -10.05 -5.41
N THR A 64 -28.53 -10.65 -4.44
CA THR A 64 -28.89 -11.91 -3.79
C THR A 64 -28.77 -11.82 -2.27
N LYS A 65 -29.20 -12.88 -1.57
CA LYS A 65 -28.97 -13.04 -0.13
C LYS A 65 -27.82 -14.00 0.18
N ARG A 66 -27.07 -14.44 -0.84
CA ARG A 66 -26.01 -15.44 -0.66
C ARG A 66 -24.74 -14.77 -0.17
N PHE A 67 -24.13 -15.36 0.85
CA PHE A 67 -22.79 -14.98 1.27
C PHE A 67 -21.75 -15.54 0.31
N PHE A 68 -20.71 -14.76 0.01
CA PHE A 68 -19.60 -15.20 -0.83
C PHE A 68 -18.27 -14.78 -0.24
N VAL A 69 -17.21 -15.44 -0.67
CA VAL A 69 -15.83 -15.04 -0.45
C VAL A 69 -15.06 -15.07 -1.77
N GLY A 70 -14.01 -14.25 -1.86
CA GLY A 70 -13.10 -14.23 -3.00
C GLY A 70 -11.86 -13.41 -2.71
N THR A 71 -11.00 -13.35 -3.72
CA THR A 71 -9.83 -12.47 -3.74
C THR A 71 -10.08 -11.33 -4.73
N LYS A 72 -9.03 -10.55 -5.05
CA LYS A 72 -9.11 -9.53 -6.11
C LYS A 72 -9.68 -10.07 -7.44
N SER A 73 -9.61 -11.38 -7.68
CA SER A 73 -10.13 -12.02 -8.86
C SER A 73 -11.67 -11.94 -9.02
N VAL A 74 -12.38 -11.46 -7.99
CA VAL A 74 -13.83 -11.14 -8.08
C VAL A 74 -14.11 -10.02 -9.10
N PHE A 75 -13.11 -9.21 -9.45
CA PHE A 75 -13.20 -8.11 -10.42
C PHE A 75 -12.64 -8.48 -11.80
N ASN A 76 -12.20 -9.71 -12.02
CA ASN A 76 -11.74 -10.16 -13.33
C ASN A 76 -12.91 -10.25 -14.31
N LYS A 77 -12.60 -10.22 -15.62
CA LYS A 77 -13.59 -10.47 -16.67
C LYS A 77 -14.34 -11.78 -16.43
N ASP A 78 -13.61 -12.84 -16.06
CA ASP A 78 -14.14 -14.11 -15.57
C ASP A 78 -14.05 -14.08 -14.03
N ALA A 79 -15.06 -13.51 -13.41
CA ALA A 79 -15.09 -13.26 -11.96
C ALA A 79 -15.08 -14.57 -11.17
N LYS A 80 -14.14 -14.72 -10.24
CA LYS A 80 -14.05 -15.90 -9.36
C LYS A 80 -14.80 -15.63 -8.07
N ILE A 81 -16.07 -15.97 -8.04
CA ILE A 81 -16.97 -15.83 -6.89
C ILE A 81 -17.17 -17.19 -6.25
N ASN A 82 -17.00 -17.29 -4.94
CA ASN A 82 -17.08 -18.56 -4.25
C ASN A 82 -18.22 -18.53 -3.21
N PHE A 83 -19.22 -19.36 -3.41
CA PHE A 83 -20.37 -19.55 -2.50
C PHE A 83 -20.29 -20.86 -1.73
N ARG A 84 -19.43 -21.79 -2.15
CA ARG A 84 -19.25 -23.14 -1.59
C ARG A 84 -17.79 -23.54 -1.73
N ASP A 85 -17.37 -24.54 -0.97
CA ASP A 85 -16.02 -25.11 -1.02
C ASP A 85 -15.62 -25.59 -2.42
N LEU A 86 -16.57 -26.20 -3.16
CA LEU A 86 -16.35 -26.64 -4.53
C LEU A 86 -16.03 -25.48 -5.49
N ASP A 87 -16.64 -24.31 -5.27
CA ASP A 87 -16.35 -23.11 -6.07
C ASP A 87 -14.91 -22.64 -5.79
N ILE A 88 -14.48 -22.70 -4.51
CA ILE A 88 -13.11 -22.35 -4.10
C ILE A 88 -12.10 -23.32 -4.75
N GLU A 89 -12.35 -24.62 -4.69
CA GLU A 89 -11.49 -25.63 -5.29
C GLU A 89 -11.38 -25.46 -6.82
N GLY A 90 -12.48 -25.22 -7.49
CA GLY A 90 -12.51 -24.99 -8.94
C GLY A 90 -11.76 -23.71 -9.35
N ASN A 91 -11.91 -22.64 -8.59
CA ASN A 91 -11.32 -21.33 -8.90
C ASN A 91 -9.85 -21.19 -8.47
N HIS A 92 -9.44 -21.89 -7.40
CA HIS A 92 -8.16 -21.66 -6.72
C HIS A 92 -7.38 -22.92 -6.39
N GLY A 93 -7.79 -24.12 -6.89
CA GLY A 93 -7.18 -25.42 -6.56
C GLY A 93 -5.68 -25.52 -6.84
N HIS A 94 -5.13 -24.66 -7.68
CA HIS A 94 -3.69 -24.55 -7.93
C HIS A 94 -2.88 -23.92 -6.78
N ALA A 95 -3.54 -23.40 -5.73
CA ALA A 95 -2.93 -22.75 -4.59
C ALA A 95 -3.55 -23.25 -3.27
N PRO A 96 -3.14 -24.45 -2.76
CA PRO A 96 -3.76 -25.12 -1.62
C PRO A 96 -3.86 -24.25 -0.35
N GLY A 97 -2.83 -23.47 -0.03
CA GLY A 97 -2.84 -22.55 1.12
C GLY A 97 -3.91 -21.45 1.00
N LEU A 98 -4.15 -20.94 -0.21
CA LEU A 98 -5.22 -19.99 -0.47
C LEU A 98 -6.60 -20.66 -0.36
N VAL A 99 -6.75 -21.88 -0.87
CA VAL A 99 -7.98 -22.68 -0.76
C VAL A 99 -8.39 -22.85 0.68
N SER A 100 -7.47 -23.25 1.58
CA SER A 100 -7.73 -23.40 3.00
C SER A 100 -8.22 -22.08 3.62
N LYS A 101 -7.51 -20.97 3.39
CA LYS A 101 -7.86 -19.65 3.94
C LYS A 101 -9.24 -19.15 3.43
N LEU A 102 -9.57 -19.40 2.18
CA LEU A 102 -10.90 -19.04 1.63
C LEU A 102 -12.02 -19.90 2.20
N LYS A 103 -11.80 -21.21 2.43
CA LYS A 103 -12.77 -22.10 3.09
C LYS A 103 -13.03 -21.66 4.53
N ASP A 104 -11.99 -21.34 5.29
CA ASP A 104 -12.16 -20.81 6.64
C ASP A 104 -12.91 -19.47 6.63
N SER A 105 -12.61 -18.58 5.69
CA SER A 105 -13.35 -17.32 5.54
C SER A 105 -14.82 -17.56 5.22
N LEU A 106 -15.13 -18.50 4.32
CA LEU A 106 -16.52 -18.85 3.96
C LEU A 106 -17.27 -19.50 5.13
N LYS A 107 -16.58 -20.27 5.97
CA LYS A 107 -17.14 -20.93 7.15
C LYS A 107 -17.45 -19.96 8.28
N TYR A 108 -16.54 -19.04 8.61
CA TYR A 108 -16.61 -18.26 9.84
C TYR A 108 -17.20 -16.85 9.64
N PHE A 109 -16.95 -16.17 8.52
CA PHE A 109 -17.37 -14.78 8.32
C PHE A 109 -18.90 -14.55 8.20
N PRO A 110 -19.73 -15.51 7.78
CA PRO A 110 -21.18 -15.34 7.81
C PRO A 110 -21.72 -14.97 9.19
N SER A 111 -21.06 -15.45 10.27
CA SER A 111 -21.44 -15.15 11.65
C SER A 111 -21.35 -13.67 12.00
N LEU A 112 -20.50 -12.90 11.29
CA LEU A 112 -20.32 -11.46 11.50
C LEU A 112 -21.49 -10.62 10.99
N GLY A 113 -22.37 -11.18 10.15
CA GLY A 113 -23.52 -10.45 9.61
C GLY A 113 -23.14 -9.29 8.68
N ILE A 114 -22.06 -9.44 7.90
CA ILE A 114 -21.55 -8.43 6.96
C ILE A 114 -22.64 -8.03 5.97
N ARG A 115 -22.98 -6.74 5.95
CA ARG A 115 -23.93 -6.15 5.00
C ARG A 115 -23.18 -5.58 3.80
N GLY A 116 -23.65 -5.86 2.57
CA GLY A 116 -22.93 -5.47 1.35
C GLY A 116 -21.64 -6.29 1.18
N VAL A 117 -20.65 -5.70 0.56
CA VAL A 117 -19.35 -6.33 0.27
C VAL A 117 -18.25 -5.59 1.02
N ALA A 118 -17.46 -6.33 1.78
CA ALA A 118 -16.30 -5.84 2.51
C ALA A 118 -15.01 -6.38 1.90
N GLN A 119 -13.95 -5.56 1.95
CA GLN A 119 -12.59 -6.01 1.73
C GLN A 119 -11.80 -5.88 3.02
N GLY A 120 -11.02 -6.90 3.31
CA GLY A 120 -10.09 -6.92 4.42
C GLY A 120 -8.87 -7.77 4.11
N ASP A 121 -7.92 -7.75 5.04
CA ASP A 121 -6.73 -8.58 4.98
C ASP A 121 -6.78 -9.64 6.08
N LEU A 122 -6.52 -10.91 5.72
CA LEU A 122 -6.43 -11.98 6.70
C LEU A 122 -5.15 -11.82 7.53
N LEU A 123 -5.29 -12.09 8.83
CA LEU A 123 -4.20 -12.04 9.79
C LEU A 123 -3.69 -13.45 10.14
N PHE A 124 -4.61 -14.36 10.39
CA PHE A 124 -4.31 -15.77 10.68
C PHE A 124 -5.52 -16.66 10.43
N THR A 125 -5.27 -17.94 10.31
CA THR A 125 -6.26 -19.04 10.40
C THR A 125 -5.78 -20.03 11.47
N ASP A 126 -5.31 -21.22 11.10
CA ASP A 126 -4.72 -22.23 11.98
C ASP A 126 -3.20 -22.01 12.25
N ASP A 127 -2.64 -20.97 11.66
CA ASP A 127 -1.20 -20.66 11.65
C ASP A 127 -0.74 -19.73 12.80
N LYS A 128 -1.62 -19.36 13.74
CA LYS A 128 -1.23 -18.63 14.96
C LYS A 128 -0.41 -19.51 15.90
N LYS A 129 0.52 -18.91 16.64
CA LYS A 129 1.45 -19.60 17.55
C LYS A 129 1.44 -18.97 18.93
N TYR A 130 1.90 -19.74 19.93
CA TYR A 130 2.10 -19.28 21.29
C TYR A 130 3.59 -19.22 21.56
N GLU A 131 4.13 -18.05 21.83
CA GLU A 131 5.56 -17.81 21.97
C GLU A 131 5.83 -16.86 23.13
N THR A 132 7.04 -16.91 23.67
CA THR A 132 7.48 -15.94 24.69
C THR A 132 8.32 -14.86 24.02
N ILE A 133 7.87 -13.60 24.09
CA ILE A 133 8.60 -12.45 23.55
C ILE A 133 8.88 -11.48 24.69
N ASN A 134 10.14 -11.13 24.89
CA ASN A 134 10.59 -10.25 25.98
C ASN A 134 10.14 -10.71 27.39
N GLY A 135 10.05 -12.04 27.60
CA GLY A 135 9.66 -12.61 28.89
C GLY A 135 8.15 -12.72 29.12
N GLU A 136 7.30 -12.29 28.18
CA GLU A 136 5.85 -12.37 28.27
C GLU A 136 5.29 -13.37 27.24
N ARG A 137 4.29 -14.16 27.67
CA ARG A 137 3.58 -15.09 26.78
C ARG A 137 2.72 -14.32 25.81
N CYS A 138 2.83 -14.65 24.52
CA CYS A 138 2.16 -13.97 23.43
C CYS A 138 1.49 -14.95 22.47
N ILE A 139 0.41 -14.52 21.86
CA ILE A 139 -0.11 -15.11 20.63
C ILE A 139 0.53 -14.36 19.46
N THR A 140 1.21 -15.10 18.57
CA THR A 140 1.87 -14.54 17.40
C THR A 140 1.26 -15.07 16.11
N PHE A 141 1.25 -14.23 15.07
CA PHE A 141 0.86 -14.61 13.72
C PHE A 141 1.64 -13.78 12.70
N THR A 142 1.95 -14.39 11.57
CA THR A 142 2.78 -13.77 10.51
C THR A 142 2.06 -13.95 9.17
N PRO A 143 1.10 -13.07 8.85
CA PRO A 143 0.29 -13.22 7.64
C PRO A 143 1.10 -13.06 6.35
N ASN A 144 2.15 -12.24 6.37
CA ASN A 144 3.07 -12.01 5.24
C ASN A 144 4.50 -11.86 5.77
N THR A 145 4.99 -10.63 5.97
CA THR A 145 6.38 -10.37 6.38
C THR A 145 6.50 -10.03 7.86
N ILE A 146 5.51 -9.29 8.38
CA ILE A 146 5.50 -8.81 9.77
C ILE A 146 4.87 -9.87 10.68
N THR A 147 5.55 -10.17 11.78
CA THR A 147 4.98 -10.94 12.89
C THR A 147 4.32 -9.98 13.86
N TYR A 148 3.04 -10.17 14.07
CA TYR A 148 2.25 -9.48 15.09
C TYR A 148 2.22 -10.29 16.38
N SER A 149 2.20 -9.59 17.50
CA SER A 149 2.22 -10.19 18.83
C SER A 149 1.15 -9.58 19.71
N ILE A 150 0.30 -10.41 20.28
CA ILE A 150 -0.70 -10.06 21.28
C ILE A 150 -0.25 -10.65 22.61
N PRO A 151 0.27 -9.84 23.55
CA PRO A 151 0.74 -10.29 24.84
C PRO A 151 -0.43 -10.71 25.75
N GLU A 152 -0.18 -11.59 26.70
CA GLU A 152 -1.19 -12.12 27.65
C GLU A 152 -1.82 -11.01 28.49
N SER A 153 -1.09 -9.94 28.76
CA SER A 153 -1.59 -8.73 29.42
C SER A 153 -2.58 -7.91 28.57
N SER A 154 -2.68 -8.18 27.26
CA SER A 154 -3.58 -7.44 26.36
C SER A 154 -5.03 -7.85 26.55
N SER A 155 -5.96 -6.88 26.55
CA SER A 155 -7.40 -7.13 26.53
C SER A 155 -7.89 -7.94 25.31
N LEU A 156 -7.08 -8.00 24.25
CA LEU A 156 -7.35 -8.76 23.03
C LEU A 156 -6.96 -10.26 23.17
N TYR A 157 -6.12 -10.62 24.15
CA TYR A 157 -5.55 -11.96 24.24
C TYR A 157 -6.60 -13.05 24.30
N ALA A 158 -7.56 -12.95 25.22
CA ALA A 158 -8.58 -13.98 25.41
C ALA A 158 -9.48 -14.15 24.16
N LYS A 159 -9.72 -13.07 23.39
CA LYS A 159 -10.44 -13.13 22.13
C LYS A 159 -9.60 -13.75 21.02
N ALA A 160 -8.33 -13.35 20.90
CA ALA A 160 -7.39 -13.91 19.95
C ALA A 160 -7.13 -15.40 20.18
N ASP A 161 -7.12 -15.83 21.46
CA ASP A 161 -6.95 -17.22 21.85
C ASP A 161 -8.07 -18.12 21.33
N ARG A 162 -9.34 -17.71 21.50
CA ARG A 162 -10.52 -18.46 21.04
C ARG A 162 -10.69 -18.43 19.53
N ALA A 163 -10.35 -17.32 18.89
CA ALA A 163 -10.60 -17.09 17.48
C ALA A 163 -9.90 -18.15 16.58
N LYS A 164 -10.63 -18.64 15.59
CA LYS A 164 -10.17 -19.55 14.54
C LYS A 164 -9.63 -18.81 13.33
N ILE A 165 -10.04 -17.57 13.16
CA ILE A 165 -9.63 -16.72 12.05
C ILE A 165 -9.53 -15.26 12.52
N GLY A 166 -8.52 -14.54 12.02
CA GLY A 166 -8.32 -13.11 12.26
C GLY A 166 -8.38 -12.29 10.99
N VAL A 167 -9.01 -11.12 11.03
CA VAL A 167 -9.18 -10.24 9.87
C VAL A 167 -9.20 -8.78 10.27
N VAL A 168 -8.69 -7.92 9.38
CA VAL A 168 -8.86 -6.45 9.43
C VAL A 168 -9.64 -6.02 8.21
N PHE A 169 -10.86 -5.50 8.40
CA PHE A 169 -11.62 -4.87 7.31
C PHE A 169 -11.24 -3.41 7.16
N HIS A 170 -11.09 -2.94 5.92
CA HIS A 170 -10.63 -1.58 5.63
C HIS A 170 -11.34 -0.90 4.44
N THR A 171 -12.17 -1.61 3.67
CA THR A 171 -12.89 -1.03 2.52
C THR A 171 -14.28 -1.64 2.41
N THR A 172 -15.27 -0.78 2.14
CA THR A 172 -16.64 -1.16 1.85
C THR A 172 -16.90 -0.99 0.36
N TYR A 173 -17.67 -1.89 -0.23
CA TYR A 173 -18.10 -1.82 -1.62
C TYR A 173 -19.62 -1.75 -1.68
N THR A 174 -20.14 -0.83 -2.48
CA THR A 174 -21.57 -0.64 -2.73
C THR A 174 -21.88 -0.70 -4.21
N GLY A 175 -22.96 -1.37 -4.59
CA GLY A 175 -23.38 -1.52 -5.98
C GLY A 175 -24.46 -2.60 -6.12
N SER A 176 -25.21 -2.58 -7.20
CA SER A 176 -26.28 -3.54 -7.51
C SER A 176 -25.79 -4.83 -8.18
N SER A 177 -24.56 -4.81 -8.70
CA SER A 177 -23.86 -5.96 -9.30
C SER A 177 -22.36 -5.86 -8.99
N VAL A 178 -21.61 -6.97 -9.16
CA VAL A 178 -20.15 -6.96 -8.98
C VAL A 178 -19.49 -5.96 -9.95
N ASP A 179 -20.05 -5.82 -11.13
CA ASP A 179 -19.56 -4.87 -12.14
C ASP A 179 -19.78 -3.41 -11.79
N SER A 180 -20.76 -3.10 -10.94
CA SER A 180 -21.10 -1.75 -10.49
C SER A 180 -20.57 -1.41 -9.10
N LEU A 181 -19.76 -2.30 -8.47
CA LEU A 181 -19.22 -2.07 -7.14
C LEU A 181 -18.28 -0.86 -7.14
N ASN A 182 -18.56 0.08 -6.25
CA ASN A 182 -17.73 1.23 -5.96
C ASN A 182 -17.11 1.09 -4.57
N ALA A 183 -15.79 1.30 -4.50
CA ALA A 183 -15.04 1.25 -3.25
C ALA A 183 -15.22 2.55 -2.44
N THR A 184 -15.42 2.39 -1.15
CA THR A 184 -15.35 3.47 -0.16
C THR A 184 -14.35 3.05 0.91
N PHE A 185 -13.36 3.87 1.19
CA PHE A 185 -12.34 3.59 2.19
C PHE A 185 -12.91 3.69 3.61
N GLY A 186 -12.43 2.79 4.46
CA GLY A 186 -12.91 2.62 5.82
C GLY A 186 -13.98 1.54 5.91
N TYR A 187 -14.04 0.91 7.08
CA TYR A 187 -15.06 -0.07 7.44
C TYR A 187 -15.43 0.10 8.91
N ASP A 188 -16.69 0.37 9.19
CA ASP A 188 -17.18 0.46 10.56
C ASP A 188 -17.39 -0.95 11.14
N ILE A 189 -16.45 -1.40 11.97
CA ILE A 189 -16.52 -2.72 12.60
C ILE A 189 -17.63 -2.82 13.67
N ASN A 190 -18.17 -1.70 14.16
CA ASN A 190 -19.23 -1.69 15.19
C ASN A 190 -20.58 -2.20 14.63
N GLN A 191 -20.75 -2.20 13.31
CA GLN A 191 -21.94 -2.77 12.67
C GLN A 191 -21.91 -4.31 12.60
N LEU A 192 -20.76 -4.93 12.89
CA LEU A 192 -20.61 -6.38 12.86
C LEU A 192 -21.16 -7.03 14.13
N LYS A 193 -21.67 -8.24 13.97
CA LYS A 193 -21.98 -9.10 15.12
C LYS A 193 -20.68 -9.63 15.74
N THR A 194 -20.69 -9.79 17.05
CA THR A 194 -19.60 -10.47 17.76
C THR A 194 -19.62 -11.97 17.47
N SER A 195 -18.45 -12.56 17.30
CA SER A 195 -18.24 -13.99 17.14
C SER A 195 -17.02 -14.41 17.95
N ASP A 196 -17.08 -15.52 18.67
CA ASP A 196 -15.91 -16.05 19.37
C ASP A 196 -14.90 -16.67 18.41
N ASP A 197 -15.35 -17.15 17.25
CA ASP A 197 -14.50 -17.77 16.24
C ASP A 197 -13.72 -16.73 15.38
N VAL A 198 -14.12 -15.45 15.41
CA VAL A 198 -13.52 -14.43 14.54
C VAL A 198 -12.95 -13.28 15.35
N LEU A 199 -11.64 -13.08 15.25
CA LEU A 199 -10.98 -11.85 15.70
C LEU A 199 -11.09 -10.80 14.59
N VAL A 200 -11.93 -9.78 14.81
CA VAL A 200 -11.95 -8.60 13.94
C VAL A 200 -11.17 -7.49 14.63
N LEU A 201 -10.13 -6.99 13.99
CA LEU A 201 -9.38 -5.81 14.43
C LEU A 201 -9.80 -4.58 13.65
N SER A 202 -9.75 -3.42 14.29
CA SER A 202 -9.96 -2.14 13.61
C SER A 202 -8.71 -1.77 12.80
N ALA A 203 -8.92 -1.34 11.57
CA ALA A 203 -7.89 -0.65 10.82
C ALA A 203 -7.73 0.80 11.30
N GLU A 204 -8.77 1.42 11.86
CA GLU A 204 -8.71 2.81 12.30
C GLU A 204 -7.78 2.94 13.52
N THR A 205 -6.80 3.84 13.43
CA THR A 205 -6.07 4.29 14.62
C THR A 205 -7.03 5.08 15.48
N GLY A 206 -7.09 4.79 16.77
CA GLY A 206 -7.91 5.56 17.72
C GLY A 206 -7.57 7.06 17.71
N GLN A 207 -8.17 7.84 18.63
CA GLN A 207 -7.81 9.24 18.77
C GLN A 207 -6.31 9.39 19.02
N LEU A 208 -5.65 10.29 18.26
CA LEU A 208 -4.23 10.53 18.37
C LEU A 208 -3.90 11.05 19.79
N GLY A 209 -3.10 10.29 20.51
CA GLY A 209 -2.60 10.69 21.83
C GLY A 209 -1.71 11.95 21.76
N LYS A 210 -1.54 12.65 22.87
CA LYS A 210 -0.72 13.90 22.93
C LYS A 210 0.72 13.70 22.45
N ASN A 211 1.28 12.51 22.62
CA ASN A 211 2.64 12.13 22.18
C ASN A 211 2.78 12.02 20.66
N VAL A 212 1.66 11.90 19.93
CA VAL A 212 1.61 11.82 18.48
C VAL A 212 1.51 13.20 17.82
N LEU A 213 1.08 14.22 18.58
CA LEU A 213 0.95 15.56 18.01
C LEU A 213 2.31 16.17 17.62
N LEU A 214 2.29 17.03 16.59
CA LEU A 214 3.47 17.77 16.14
C LEU A 214 3.91 18.79 17.20
N THR A 215 5.19 18.82 17.49
CA THR A 215 5.81 19.93 18.26
C THR A 215 5.90 21.21 17.40
N LYS A 216 6.11 22.34 18.02
CA LYS A 216 6.35 23.63 17.32
C LYS A 216 7.52 23.53 16.32
N GLN A 217 8.59 22.84 16.68
CA GLN A 217 9.75 22.66 15.80
C GLN A 217 9.42 21.79 14.60
N GLU A 218 8.70 20.69 14.80
CA GLU A 218 8.25 19.79 13.71
C GLU A 218 7.28 20.49 12.76
N THR A 219 6.36 21.30 13.30
CA THR A 219 5.46 22.14 12.50
C THR A 219 6.25 23.13 11.64
N GLN A 220 7.22 23.82 12.21
CA GLN A 220 8.07 24.76 11.47
C GLN A 220 8.89 24.05 10.38
N LYS A 221 9.44 22.87 10.70
CA LYS A 221 10.16 22.02 9.72
C LYS A 221 9.26 21.62 8.56
N LEU A 222 8.04 21.17 8.84
CA LEU A 222 7.07 20.81 7.82
C LEU A 222 6.72 21.98 6.91
N GLN A 223 6.47 23.16 7.49
CA GLN A 223 6.19 24.39 6.73
C GLN A 223 7.35 24.78 5.80
N ASN A 224 8.61 24.67 6.28
CA ASN A 224 9.78 24.96 5.47
C ASN A 224 9.92 23.96 4.30
N MET A 225 9.70 22.67 4.54
CA MET A 225 9.69 21.64 3.50
C MET A 225 8.59 21.91 2.45
N LYS A 226 7.38 22.29 2.88
CA LYS A 226 6.29 22.66 1.97
C LYS A 226 6.61 23.89 1.11
N ARG A 227 7.17 24.94 1.70
CA ARG A 227 7.61 26.13 0.93
C ARG A 227 8.68 25.78 -0.10
N SER A 228 9.62 24.89 0.26
CA SER A 228 10.63 24.38 -0.67
C SER A 228 9.98 23.59 -1.81
N SER A 229 9.08 22.67 -1.48
CA SER A 229 8.35 21.87 -2.47
C SER A 229 7.54 22.73 -3.45
N ALA A 230 6.86 23.77 -2.97
CA ALA A 230 6.12 24.70 -3.84
C ALA A 230 7.04 25.47 -4.81
N ARG A 231 8.28 25.79 -4.40
CA ARG A 231 9.28 26.39 -5.31
C ARG A 231 9.76 25.40 -6.36
N LEU A 232 10.04 24.15 -5.95
CA LEU A 232 10.45 23.09 -6.86
C LEU A 232 9.36 22.77 -7.89
N LEU A 233 8.09 22.72 -7.46
CA LEU A 233 6.96 22.50 -8.36
C LEU A 233 6.85 23.58 -9.45
N ARG A 234 7.01 24.87 -9.09
CA ARG A 234 6.96 25.95 -10.09
C ARG A 234 7.98 25.80 -11.20
N SER A 235 9.14 25.23 -10.93
CA SER A 235 10.19 25.03 -11.94
C SER A 235 10.12 23.69 -12.66
N SER A 236 9.31 22.74 -12.20
CA SER A 236 9.22 21.40 -12.80
C SER A 236 7.82 21.02 -13.28
N GLY A 237 6.77 21.84 -13.05
CA GLY A 237 5.38 21.46 -13.30
C GLY A 237 5.12 20.96 -14.72
N THR A 238 5.54 21.71 -15.73
CA THR A 238 5.37 21.30 -17.15
C THR A 238 6.10 19.99 -17.49
N PHE A 239 7.25 19.72 -16.87
CA PHE A 239 7.95 18.45 -17.03
C PHE A 239 7.20 17.30 -16.35
N LEU A 240 6.61 17.55 -15.18
CA LEU A 240 5.80 16.55 -14.47
C LEU A 240 4.56 16.17 -15.27
N ASP A 241 3.88 17.15 -15.89
CA ASP A 241 2.70 16.89 -16.73
C ASP A 241 3.07 16.02 -17.95
N GLU A 242 4.22 16.29 -18.56
CA GLU A 242 4.73 15.47 -19.66
C GLU A 242 5.09 14.04 -19.19
N VAL A 243 5.74 13.89 -18.03
CA VAL A 243 6.04 12.58 -17.42
C VAL A 243 4.75 11.81 -17.13
N ALA A 244 3.74 12.44 -16.57
CA ALA A 244 2.45 11.83 -16.27
C ALA A 244 1.76 11.32 -17.55
N SER A 245 1.74 12.14 -18.59
CA SER A 245 1.20 11.77 -19.92
C SER A 245 1.93 10.55 -20.51
N GLN A 246 3.26 10.51 -20.40
CA GLN A 246 4.04 9.36 -20.86
C GLN A 246 3.76 8.08 -20.04
N ILE A 247 3.51 8.20 -18.73
CA ILE A 247 3.13 7.07 -17.87
C ILE A 247 1.75 6.56 -18.24
N GLU A 248 0.78 7.44 -18.49
CA GLU A 248 -0.57 7.08 -18.92
C GLU A 248 -0.56 6.35 -20.27
N ALA A 249 0.23 6.84 -21.23
CA ALA A 249 0.44 6.19 -22.52
C ALA A 249 1.12 4.81 -22.43
N ASN A 250 1.76 4.51 -21.29
CA ASN A 250 2.38 3.23 -20.94
C ASN A 250 3.42 2.70 -21.97
N ASP A 251 4.06 3.58 -22.73
CA ASP A 251 5.15 3.19 -23.63
C ASP A 251 6.45 3.04 -22.82
N GLN A 252 6.88 1.80 -22.64
CA GLN A 252 8.08 1.44 -21.86
C GLN A 252 9.40 1.94 -22.47
N LEU A 253 9.38 2.56 -23.64
CA LEU A 253 10.55 3.18 -24.29
C LEU A 253 10.56 4.71 -24.15
N THR A 254 9.65 5.28 -23.33
CA THR A 254 9.65 6.70 -22.99
C THR A 254 10.20 6.93 -21.59
N VAL A 255 10.50 8.19 -21.27
CA VAL A 255 11.19 8.57 -20.02
C VAL A 255 10.30 8.38 -18.80
N GLY A 256 9.02 8.74 -18.87
CA GLY A 256 8.09 8.67 -17.73
C GLY A 256 7.99 7.29 -17.07
N PRO A 257 7.59 6.23 -17.80
CA PRO A 257 7.52 4.87 -17.26
C PRO A 257 8.86 4.36 -16.74
N ARG A 258 9.97 4.69 -17.42
CA ARG A 258 11.32 4.29 -16.98
C ARG A 258 11.75 5.02 -15.71
N LEU A 259 11.43 6.30 -15.57
CA LEU A 259 11.73 7.07 -14.36
C LEU A 259 10.99 6.50 -13.14
N LYS A 260 9.70 6.17 -13.27
CA LYS A 260 8.93 5.46 -12.24
C LYS A 260 9.60 4.14 -11.83
N ILE A 261 9.97 3.30 -12.79
CA ILE A 261 10.64 2.02 -12.53
C ILE A 261 11.99 2.25 -11.85
N TYR A 262 12.72 3.29 -12.24
CA TYR A 262 14.02 3.60 -11.66
C TYR A 262 13.94 4.03 -10.20
N PHE A 263 12.96 4.84 -9.81
CA PHE A 263 12.68 5.12 -8.40
C PHE A 263 12.43 3.83 -7.61
N ASN A 264 11.63 2.91 -8.17
CA ASN A 264 11.38 1.61 -7.54
C ASN A 264 12.66 0.74 -7.43
N THR A 265 13.60 0.87 -8.36
CA THR A 265 14.89 0.17 -8.29
C THR A 265 15.70 0.62 -7.08
N TYR A 266 15.72 1.92 -6.76
CA TYR A 266 16.35 2.42 -5.53
C TYR A 266 15.72 1.81 -4.28
N VAL A 267 14.38 1.74 -4.23
CA VAL A 267 13.66 1.12 -3.11
C VAL A 267 14.04 -0.37 -2.98
N ARG A 268 14.03 -1.12 -4.08
CA ARG A 268 14.40 -2.56 -4.08
C ARG A 268 15.82 -2.81 -3.58
N GLN A 269 16.73 -1.88 -3.86
CA GLN A 269 18.13 -1.93 -3.42
C GLN A 269 18.34 -1.39 -2.00
N GLY A 270 17.29 -0.98 -1.28
CA GLY A 270 17.41 -0.37 0.04
C GLY A 270 18.12 0.99 0.03
N ARG A 271 18.15 1.68 -1.11
CA ARG A 271 18.91 2.93 -1.31
C ARG A 271 18.00 4.15 -1.23
N ARG A 272 18.50 5.19 -0.56
CA ARG A 272 17.90 6.54 -0.58
C ARG A 272 18.55 7.39 -1.66
N VAL A 273 17.77 8.29 -2.25
CA VAL A 273 18.31 9.31 -3.13
C VAL A 273 19.06 10.34 -2.28
N SER A 274 20.38 10.31 -2.34
CA SER A 274 21.25 11.24 -1.59
C SER A 274 21.59 12.51 -2.40
N SER A 275 21.58 12.43 -3.72
CA SER A 275 21.85 13.52 -4.65
C SER A 275 20.94 13.42 -5.86
N ALA A 276 20.13 14.46 -6.08
CA ALA A 276 19.23 14.53 -7.24
C ALA A 276 20.02 14.58 -8.57
N SER A 277 21.13 15.31 -8.61
CA SER A 277 21.97 15.40 -9.82
C SER A 277 22.57 14.05 -10.18
N LYS A 278 23.11 13.32 -9.17
CA LYS A 278 23.65 11.98 -9.41
C LYS A 278 22.55 11.00 -9.83
N PHE A 279 21.38 11.07 -9.20
CA PHE A 279 20.24 10.23 -9.57
C PHE A 279 19.88 10.41 -11.06
N VAL A 280 19.81 11.64 -11.55
CA VAL A 280 19.48 11.95 -12.95
C VAL A 280 20.58 11.46 -13.89
N GLN A 281 21.85 11.63 -13.54
CA GLN A 281 22.96 11.12 -14.33
C GLN A 281 22.94 9.59 -14.42
N ASP A 282 22.73 8.90 -13.30
CA ASP A 282 22.66 7.45 -13.25
C ASP A 282 21.39 6.95 -13.99
N PHE A 283 20.28 7.69 -13.91
CA PHE A 283 19.06 7.41 -14.66
C PHE A 283 19.28 7.48 -16.18
N GLN A 284 20.02 8.45 -16.70
CA GLN A 284 20.30 8.55 -18.13
C GLN A 284 21.03 7.30 -18.64
N THR A 285 22.00 6.81 -17.87
CA THR A 285 22.71 5.56 -18.17
C THR A 285 21.77 4.34 -18.12
N TYR A 286 20.94 4.27 -17.09
CA TYR A 286 19.93 3.22 -16.93
C TYR A 286 18.93 3.22 -18.10
N PHE A 287 18.40 4.39 -18.49
CA PHE A 287 17.46 4.53 -19.59
C PHE A 287 18.05 4.00 -20.90
N ALA A 288 19.27 4.41 -21.25
CA ALA A 288 19.96 3.93 -22.44
C ALA A 288 20.13 2.41 -22.44
N ALA A 289 20.57 1.83 -21.32
CA ALA A 289 20.76 0.39 -21.18
C ALA A 289 19.45 -0.40 -21.31
N GLU A 290 18.35 0.08 -20.72
CA GLU A 290 17.04 -0.59 -20.81
C GLU A 290 16.44 -0.49 -22.22
N CYS A 291 16.61 0.63 -22.90
CA CYS A 291 16.21 0.78 -24.30
C CYS A 291 17.05 -0.11 -25.23
N GLN A 292 18.37 -0.20 -25.00
CA GLN A 292 19.24 -1.07 -25.77
C GLN A 292 18.82 -2.54 -25.63
N LYS A 293 18.51 -3.02 -24.42
CA LYS A 293 17.95 -4.36 -24.22
C LYS A 293 16.68 -4.62 -25.06
N ALA A 294 15.84 -3.59 -25.22
CA ALA A 294 14.63 -3.68 -26.02
C ALA A 294 14.96 -3.72 -27.54
N VAL A 295 16.02 -3.03 -27.99
CA VAL A 295 16.54 -3.11 -29.36
C VAL A 295 17.08 -4.50 -29.66
N ASP A 296 17.83 -5.08 -28.73
CA ASP A 296 18.50 -6.38 -28.91
C ASP A 296 17.48 -7.54 -29.01
N LYS A 297 16.30 -7.39 -28.38
CA LYS A 297 15.22 -8.38 -28.44
C LYS A 297 14.51 -8.49 -29.79
N VAL A 298 14.66 -7.53 -30.70
CA VAL A 298 14.00 -7.53 -32.00
C VAL A 298 14.97 -7.90 -33.13
N LYS A 299 14.48 -8.63 -34.12
CA LYS A 299 15.34 -9.20 -35.18
C LYS A 299 15.39 -8.33 -36.43
N THR A 300 14.28 -7.67 -36.79
CA THR A 300 14.19 -6.95 -38.07
C THR A 300 14.90 -5.58 -38.02
N PRO A 301 15.61 -5.17 -39.09
CA PRO A 301 16.26 -3.86 -39.16
C PRO A 301 15.29 -2.70 -38.90
N LYS A 302 14.08 -2.77 -39.46
CA LYS A 302 13.04 -1.75 -39.28
C LYS A 302 12.64 -1.61 -37.82
N ALA A 303 12.40 -2.72 -37.09
CA ALA A 303 12.02 -2.70 -35.69
C ALA A 303 13.17 -2.19 -34.81
N LYS A 304 14.43 -2.56 -35.12
CA LYS A 304 15.63 -2.02 -34.44
C LYS A 304 15.73 -0.51 -34.62
N ALA A 305 15.61 -0.03 -35.86
CA ALA A 305 15.68 1.42 -36.16
C ALA A 305 14.58 2.20 -35.41
N THR A 306 13.36 1.68 -35.35
CA THR A 306 12.25 2.33 -34.61
C THR A 306 12.55 2.43 -33.12
N LYS A 307 13.10 1.37 -32.49
CA LYS A 307 13.44 1.39 -31.07
C LYS A 307 14.67 2.26 -30.77
N LEU A 308 15.67 2.26 -31.64
CA LEU A 308 16.84 3.15 -31.54
C LEU A 308 16.40 4.61 -31.61
N LYS A 309 15.52 4.95 -32.54
CA LYS A 309 14.96 6.32 -32.61
C LYS A 309 14.32 6.72 -31.30
N LYS A 310 13.44 5.89 -30.72
CA LYS A 310 12.82 6.17 -29.41
C LYS A 310 13.85 6.33 -28.28
N MET A 311 14.92 5.55 -28.30
CA MET A 311 16.01 5.68 -27.34
C MET A 311 16.70 7.04 -27.46
N TYR A 312 17.04 7.47 -28.68
CA TYR A 312 17.68 8.77 -28.89
C TYR A 312 16.73 9.93 -28.57
N ASP A 313 15.48 9.88 -29.03
CA ASP A 313 14.44 10.86 -28.68
C ASP A 313 14.30 11.02 -27.14
N GLY A 314 14.35 9.89 -26.40
CA GLY A 314 14.31 9.89 -24.94
C GLY A 314 15.59 10.46 -24.29
N LEU A 315 16.78 10.18 -24.83
CA LEU A 315 18.03 10.75 -24.33
C LEU A 315 18.09 12.27 -24.58
N ASP A 316 17.62 12.74 -25.73
CA ASP A 316 17.52 14.16 -26.05
C ASP A 316 16.52 14.85 -25.11
N PHE A 317 15.39 14.20 -24.83
CA PHE A 317 14.39 14.70 -23.86
C PHE A 317 14.99 14.81 -22.44
N ILE A 318 15.79 13.82 -22.00
CA ILE A 318 16.48 13.85 -20.70
C ILE A 318 17.45 15.02 -20.64
N GLU A 319 18.29 15.20 -21.65
CA GLU A 319 19.29 16.26 -21.65
C GLU A 319 18.63 17.66 -21.69
N ALA A 320 17.62 17.85 -22.55
CA ALA A 320 16.85 19.11 -22.65
C ALA A 320 16.11 19.47 -21.34
N ASN A 321 15.73 18.48 -20.55
CA ASN A 321 14.97 18.68 -19.31
C ASN A 321 15.78 18.36 -18.03
N LYS A 322 17.08 18.20 -18.10
CA LYS A 322 17.94 17.76 -17.00
C LYS A 322 17.76 18.56 -15.70
N SER A 323 17.71 19.89 -15.80
CA SER A 323 17.48 20.76 -14.64
C SER A 323 16.10 20.53 -14.02
N LYS A 324 15.04 20.37 -14.84
CA LYS A 324 13.68 20.09 -14.37
C LYS A 324 13.59 18.70 -13.73
N MET A 325 14.30 17.70 -14.28
CA MET A 325 14.39 16.37 -13.68
C MET A 325 15.06 16.42 -12.31
N ILE A 326 16.18 17.13 -12.16
CA ILE A 326 16.85 17.32 -10.85
C ILE A 326 15.88 17.96 -9.86
N THR A 327 15.13 18.96 -10.30
CA THR A 327 14.12 19.63 -9.47
C THR A 327 12.99 18.68 -9.09
N THR A 328 12.51 17.85 -10.03
CA THR A 328 11.49 16.81 -9.78
C THR A 328 11.94 15.78 -8.75
N VAL A 329 13.18 15.31 -8.86
CA VAL A 329 13.77 14.39 -7.87
C VAL A 329 13.87 15.07 -6.49
N GLY A 330 14.19 16.35 -6.44
CA GLY A 330 14.19 17.15 -5.22
C GLY A 330 12.79 17.28 -4.60
N LEU A 331 11.77 17.51 -5.43
CA LEU A 331 10.36 17.56 -4.99
C LEU A 331 9.92 16.20 -4.44
N TYR A 332 10.16 15.11 -5.19
CA TYR A 332 9.84 13.74 -4.77
C TYR A 332 10.44 13.40 -3.39
N THR A 333 11.73 13.67 -3.22
CA THR A 333 12.44 13.37 -1.96
C THR A 333 11.96 14.26 -0.81
N THR A 334 11.56 15.51 -1.07
CA THR A 334 11.02 16.41 -0.04
C THR A 334 9.62 15.94 0.42
N LEU A 335 8.74 15.52 -0.51
CA LEU A 335 7.44 14.93 -0.17
C LEU A 335 7.62 13.65 0.65
N GLN A 336 8.59 12.82 0.28
CA GLN A 336 8.93 11.61 1.05
C GLN A 336 9.38 11.95 2.48
N GLN A 337 10.17 13.00 2.66
CA GLN A 337 10.59 13.48 3.99
C GLN A 337 9.41 14.02 4.81
N CYS A 338 8.47 14.73 4.18
CA CYS A 338 7.24 15.17 4.85
C CYS A 338 6.42 13.96 5.34
N LYS A 339 6.25 12.96 4.49
CA LYS A 339 5.56 11.71 4.84
C LYS A 339 6.22 11.01 6.03
N LEU A 340 7.55 10.86 6.02
CA LEU A 340 8.30 10.21 7.10
C LEU A 340 8.18 10.93 8.45
N LEU A 341 7.95 12.24 8.46
CA LEU A 341 7.69 12.97 9.71
C LEU A 341 6.42 12.45 10.39
N PHE A 342 5.34 12.27 9.64
CA PHE A 342 4.06 11.76 10.15
C PHE A 342 4.14 10.30 10.56
N ILE A 343 4.79 9.45 9.76
CA ILE A 343 4.99 8.02 10.08
C ILE A 343 5.66 7.87 11.45
N ARG A 344 6.77 8.57 11.70
CA ARG A 344 7.48 8.53 12.99
C ARG A 344 6.63 8.99 14.17
N LYS A 345 5.64 9.85 13.93
CA LYS A 345 4.71 10.27 14.97
C LYS A 345 3.69 9.17 15.27
N LEU A 346 3.14 8.54 14.26
CA LEU A 346 2.18 7.45 14.40
C LEU A 346 2.79 6.23 15.10
N GLU A 347 4.02 5.87 14.76
CA GLU A 347 4.76 4.77 15.40
C GLU A 347 4.88 4.89 16.93
N ARG A 348 4.79 6.11 17.46
CA ARG A 348 4.81 6.35 18.93
C ARG A 348 3.46 6.04 19.61
N GLY A 349 2.42 5.83 18.86
CA GLY A 349 1.06 5.56 19.36
C GLY A 349 0.64 4.09 19.27
N GLU A 350 1.46 3.20 18.70
CA GLU A 350 1.11 1.80 18.50
C GLU A 350 1.07 0.99 19.80
N THR A 351 0.08 0.10 19.90
CA THR A 351 -0.20 -0.73 21.08
C THR A 351 0.00 -2.23 20.82
N ILE A 352 0.11 -2.65 19.57
CA ILE A 352 0.35 -4.06 19.18
C ILE A 352 1.82 -4.21 18.80
N GLY A 353 2.47 -5.21 19.39
CA GLY A 353 3.87 -5.51 19.08
C GLY A 353 4.03 -5.98 17.63
N THR A 354 4.99 -5.42 16.93
CA THR A 354 5.33 -5.76 15.55
C THR A 354 6.81 -6.12 15.45
N TYR A 355 7.10 -7.22 14.78
CA TYR A 355 8.43 -7.80 14.73
C TYR A 355 8.78 -8.31 13.34
N LEU A 356 10.05 -8.28 12.99
CA LEU A 356 10.61 -9.05 11.87
C LEU A 356 11.28 -10.30 12.45
N ARG A 357 10.98 -11.45 11.89
CA ARG A 357 11.65 -12.70 12.25
C ARG A 357 13.07 -12.71 11.66
N SER A 358 14.05 -13.12 12.47
CA SER A 358 15.44 -13.30 12.07
C SER A 358 15.97 -14.61 12.65
N ASP A 359 17.12 -15.07 12.16
CA ASP A 359 17.78 -16.29 12.66
C ASP A 359 18.07 -16.23 14.16
N ASN A 360 18.22 -15.02 14.72
CA ASN A 360 18.49 -14.77 16.13
C ASN A 360 17.24 -14.42 16.96
N GLY A 361 16.03 -14.73 16.46
CA GLY A 361 14.76 -14.41 17.12
C GLY A 361 13.99 -13.26 16.50
N TYR A 362 13.32 -12.45 17.33
CA TYR A 362 12.45 -11.35 16.88
C TYR A 362 13.15 -10.01 17.03
N LYS A 363 13.16 -9.21 15.95
CA LYS A 363 13.61 -7.83 15.97
C LYS A 363 12.38 -6.92 15.93
N ILE A 364 12.25 -6.01 16.90
CA ILE A 364 11.19 -4.99 16.89
C ILE A 364 11.22 -4.23 15.57
N THR A 365 10.06 -4.05 14.96
CA THR A 365 9.87 -3.26 13.75
C THR A 365 8.66 -2.35 13.92
N SER A 366 8.48 -1.39 13.03
CA SER A 366 7.24 -0.63 12.92
C SER A 366 6.19 -1.43 12.14
N PRO A 367 4.88 -1.13 12.23
CA PRO A 367 3.88 -1.68 11.32
C PRO A 367 4.25 -1.37 9.86
N GLU A 368 3.66 -2.06 8.87
CA GLU A 368 3.95 -1.80 7.45
C GLU A 368 3.81 -0.30 7.12
N GLY A 369 2.93 0.39 7.81
CA GLY A 369 2.69 1.82 7.72
C GLY A 369 1.26 2.17 8.04
N TYR A 370 0.79 3.24 7.43
CA TYR A 370 -0.55 3.77 7.66
C TYR A 370 -1.18 4.15 6.33
N VAL A 371 -2.49 4.28 6.33
CA VAL A 371 -3.26 4.88 5.25
C VAL A 371 -3.99 6.07 5.82
N ALA A 372 -3.77 7.23 5.24
CA ALA A 372 -4.53 8.43 5.57
C ALA A 372 -5.65 8.59 4.53
N ILE A 373 -6.86 8.81 5.00
CA ILE A 373 -8.09 8.85 4.21
C ILE A 373 -8.75 10.21 4.41
N SER A 374 -9.01 10.92 3.32
CA SER A 374 -9.76 12.17 3.29
C SER A 374 -11.13 11.96 2.65
N ASN A 375 -12.19 12.42 3.31
CA ASN A 375 -13.59 12.36 2.85
C ASN A 375 -14.07 10.95 2.40
N ASN A 376 -13.46 9.88 2.90
CA ASN A 376 -13.70 8.48 2.51
C ASN A 376 -13.50 8.16 1.01
N THR A 377 -12.97 9.08 0.23
CA THR A 377 -12.81 8.96 -1.23
C THR A 377 -11.36 9.01 -1.69
N THR A 378 -10.53 9.79 -1.01
CA THR A 378 -9.11 9.90 -1.33
C THR A 378 -8.29 9.26 -0.24
N ALA A 379 -7.41 8.34 -0.59
CA ALA A 379 -6.54 7.66 0.37
C ALA A 379 -5.10 7.60 -0.14
N VAL A 380 -4.15 7.78 0.79
CA VAL A 380 -2.72 7.85 0.50
C VAL A 380 -1.95 6.94 1.45
N LYS A 381 -0.99 6.18 0.93
CA LYS A 381 -0.08 5.36 1.73
C LYS A 381 0.95 6.21 2.43
N LEU A 382 0.99 6.08 3.75
CA LEU A 382 2.04 6.59 4.61
C LEU A 382 2.94 5.41 5.05
N VAL A 383 3.80 4.95 4.15
CA VAL A 383 4.70 3.80 4.36
C VAL A 383 6.13 4.24 4.16
N ASP A 384 7.04 3.86 5.06
CA ASP A 384 8.48 3.95 4.79
C ASP A 384 8.89 2.83 3.83
N ARG A 385 8.98 3.17 2.54
CA ARG A 385 9.27 2.21 1.47
C ARG A 385 10.59 1.48 1.68
N LEU A 386 11.58 2.10 2.29
CA LEU A 386 12.89 1.47 2.52
C LEU A 386 12.86 0.44 3.64
N GLN A 387 12.00 0.65 4.62
CA GLN A 387 11.87 -0.29 5.73
C GLN A 387 11.08 -1.54 5.34
N PHE A 388 9.99 -1.38 4.59
CA PHE A 388 9.04 -2.46 4.33
C PHE A 388 9.04 -2.99 2.90
N SER A 389 9.20 -2.14 1.88
CA SER A 389 9.14 -2.60 0.50
C SER A 389 10.34 -3.47 0.11
N VAL A 390 11.50 -3.27 0.73
CA VAL A 390 12.69 -4.13 0.51
C VAL A 390 12.39 -5.56 0.96
N ALA A 391 11.78 -5.74 2.14
CA ALA A 391 11.38 -7.05 2.64
C ALA A 391 10.35 -7.70 1.72
N ASN A 392 9.28 -6.97 1.34
CA ASN A 392 8.22 -7.47 0.46
C ASN A 392 8.68 -7.84 -0.96
N PHE A 393 9.76 -7.22 -1.47
CA PHE A 393 10.32 -7.58 -2.77
C PHE A 393 11.17 -8.86 -2.73
N ASN A 394 11.65 -9.25 -1.55
CA ASN A 394 12.58 -10.36 -1.36
C ASN A 394 11.94 -11.60 -0.73
N VAL A 395 10.68 -11.53 -0.29
CA VAL A 395 9.95 -12.67 0.26
C VAL A 395 9.31 -13.48 -0.87
N SER A 396 9.62 -14.77 -0.96
CA SER A 396 8.87 -15.69 -1.81
C SER A 396 7.47 -15.87 -1.25
N LYS A 397 6.45 -15.71 -2.08
CA LYS A 397 5.06 -15.94 -1.67
C LYS A 397 4.73 -17.41 -1.87
N ASP A 398 4.92 -18.22 -0.85
CA ASP A 398 4.76 -19.69 -0.88
C ASP A 398 3.29 -20.14 -0.88
N TRP A 399 2.41 -19.40 -1.56
CA TRP A 399 1.01 -19.79 -1.74
C TRP A 399 0.83 -21.02 -2.63
N VAL A 400 1.85 -21.35 -3.43
CA VAL A 400 1.82 -22.46 -4.40
C VAL A 400 2.20 -23.77 -3.73
N ASP A 401 3.06 -23.75 -2.71
CA ASP A 401 3.69 -24.95 -2.16
C ASP A 401 3.08 -25.45 -0.84
N GLY A 402 1.98 -24.86 -0.36
CA GLY A 402 1.21 -25.37 0.78
C GLY A 402 1.98 -25.47 2.11
N LYS A 403 3.01 -24.61 2.31
CA LYS A 403 3.79 -24.52 3.55
C LYS A 403 3.40 -23.34 4.40
#